data_a8164660a725c897cdbe743b785da593
#
_entry.id   a8164660a725c897cdbe743b785da593
#
_cell.length_a   1.000
_cell.length_b   1.000
_cell.length_c   1.000
_cell.angle_alpha   90.00
_cell.angle_beta   90.00
_cell.angle_gamma   90.00
#
_symmetry.space_group_name_H-M   'P 1'
#
loop_
_entity.id
_entity.type
_entity.pdbx_description
1 polymer ?
#
loop_
_entity_poly.entity_id
_entity_poly.type
_entity_poly.pdbx_seq_one_letter_code
_entity_poly.pdbx_strand_id
1 'polypeptide(L)' 'MQLTKKRPKYTYRKDGVYYFSKAVPKDLLDLYCKPRIVKCLGTRSPQSAQFVAKAMLAKLEDYWLGVRLKRMEVLC' A
#
# COMPACT_ATOMS: atom_id res chain seq x y z
N MET A 1 -2.18 -20.68 12.40
CA MET A 1 -1.93 -20.49 11.95
C MET A 1 -1.37 -20.30 11.14
N GLN A 2 -1.17 -20.19 10.67
CA GLN A 2 -0.76 -19.99 9.95
C GLN A 2 -0.04 -19.95 9.34
N LEU A 3 0.10 -20.11 9.03
CA LEU A 3 0.73 -20.10 8.41
C LEU A 3 1.27 -19.83 7.54
N THR A 4 1.36 -19.76 7.24
CA THR A 4 1.88 -19.72 6.27
C THR A 4 2.08 -18.77 5.37
N LYS A 5 2.19 -18.05 5.41
CA LYS A 5 2.29 -17.18 4.61
C LYS A 5 3.42 -16.99 3.89
N LYS A 6 3.58 -16.99 2.91
CA LYS A 6 4.69 -17.01 2.10
C LYS A 6 4.90 -15.76 1.40
N ARG A 7 3.83 -15.02 1.09
CA ARG A 7 3.92 -13.76 0.39
C ARG A 7 4.00 -12.59 1.34
N PRO A 8 4.79 -11.55 1.01
CA PRO A 8 4.75 -10.31 1.79
C PRO A 8 3.36 -9.72 1.77
N LYS A 9 3.02 -9.02 2.83
CA LYS A 9 1.73 -8.38 2.97
C LYS A 9 1.54 -7.29 1.93
N TYR A 10 0.34 -7.17 1.38
CA TYR A 10 -0.02 -6.16 0.39
C TYR A 10 0.79 -6.28 -0.90
N THR A 11 1.21 -7.50 -1.22
CA THR A 11 1.91 -7.74 -2.47
C THR A 11 1.32 -8.95 -3.17
N TYR A 12 1.56 -9.02 -4.46
CA TYR A 12 1.25 -10.22 -5.23
C TYR A 12 2.31 -10.36 -6.31
N ARG A 13 2.41 -11.56 -6.85
CA ARG A 13 3.40 -11.86 -7.87
C ARG A 13 2.72 -12.14 -9.20
N LYS A 14 3.25 -11.53 -10.23
CA LYS A 14 2.76 -11.74 -11.58
C LYS A 14 3.96 -11.83 -12.50
N ASP A 15 4.04 -12.94 -13.27
CA ASP A 15 5.15 -13.17 -14.19
C ASP A 15 6.49 -13.11 -13.47
N GLY A 16 6.53 -13.59 -12.25
CA GLY A 16 7.76 -13.64 -11.47
C GLY A 16 8.16 -12.34 -10.81
N VAL A 17 7.41 -11.27 -11.04
CA VAL A 17 7.73 -9.96 -10.49
C VAL A 17 6.69 -9.59 -9.45
N TYR A 18 7.12 -8.97 -8.37
CA TYR A 18 6.23 -8.56 -7.30
C TYR A 18 5.65 -7.19 -7.53
N TYR A 19 4.39 -7.03 -7.14
CA TYR A 19 3.66 -5.78 -7.22
C TYR A 19 3.09 -5.44 -5.85
N PHE A 20 3.10 -4.16 -5.54
CA PHE A 20 2.44 -3.66 -4.33
C PHE A 20 0.98 -3.36 -4.66
N SER A 21 0.08 -3.76 -3.77
CA SER A 21 -1.34 -3.53 -3.97
C SER A 21 -1.98 -3.21 -2.63
N LYS A 22 -2.64 -2.06 -2.55
CA LYS A 22 -3.25 -1.61 -1.31
C LYS A 22 -4.57 -0.93 -1.62
N ALA A 23 -5.63 -1.33 -0.93
CA ALA A 23 -6.93 -0.69 -1.09
C ALA A 23 -6.92 0.70 -0.49
N VAL A 24 -7.53 1.64 -1.19
CA VAL A 24 -7.65 3.01 -0.70
C VAL A 24 -8.82 3.06 0.29
N PRO A 25 -8.63 3.69 1.47
CA PRO A 25 -9.73 3.85 2.41
C PRO A 25 -10.89 4.62 1.80
N LYS A 26 -12.10 4.29 2.22
CA LYS A 26 -13.29 4.91 1.67
C LYS A 26 -13.30 6.42 1.81
N ASP A 27 -12.82 6.91 2.93
CA ASP A 27 -12.83 8.35 3.19
C ASP A 27 -11.82 9.11 2.34
N LEU A 28 -10.93 8.40 1.65
CA LEU A 28 -9.90 9.03 0.82
C LEU A 28 -10.05 8.69 -0.65
N LEU A 29 -11.12 8.01 -1.02
CA LEU A 29 -11.32 7.61 -2.42
C LEU A 29 -11.39 8.80 -3.36
N ASP A 30 -11.82 9.94 -2.87
CA ASP A 30 -11.92 11.14 -3.70
C ASP A 30 -10.56 11.65 -4.18
N LEU A 31 -9.48 11.21 -3.55
CA LEU A 31 -8.13 11.62 -3.95
C LEU A 31 -7.57 10.77 -5.08
N TYR A 32 -8.21 9.66 -5.40
CA TYR A 32 -7.68 8.71 -6.35
C TYR A 32 -8.68 8.36 -7.42
N CYS A 33 -8.17 8.07 -8.61
CA CYS A 33 -9.02 7.65 -9.72
C CYS A 33 -9.50 6.22 -9.54
N LYS A 34 -8.77 5.41 -8.79
CA LYS A 34 -9.07 4.01 -8.63
C LYS A 34 -9.15 3.66 -7.15
N PRO A 35 -9.94 2.63 -6.80
CA PRO A 35 -10.08 2.26 -5.40
C PRO A 35 -8.88 1.49 -4.84
N ARG A 36 -7.87 1.22 -5.67
CA ARG A 36 -6.72 0.45 -5.25
C ARG A 36 -5.45 0.99 -5.87
N ILE A 37 -4.41 1.04 -5.08
CA ILE A 37 -3.10 1.49 -5.54
C ILE A 37 -2.29 0.26 -5.90
N VAL A 38 -1.79 0.21 -7.14
CA VAL A 38 -0.96 -0.89 -7.61
C VAL A 38 0.33 -0.32 -8.15
N LYS A 39 1.44 -0.91 -7.75
CA LYS A 39 2.75 -0.42 -8.13
C LYS A 39 3.69 -1.59 -8.37
N CYS A 40 4.42 -1.57 -9.47
CA CYS A 40 5.42 -2.59 -9.74
C CYS A 40 6.63 -2.34 -8.85
N LEU A 41 7.05 -3.39 -8.14
CA LEU A 41 8.19 -3.28 -7.24
C LEU A 41 9.52 -3.56 -7.95
N GLY A 42 9.45 -4.11 -9.17
CA GLY A 42 10.64 -4.31 -9.96
C GLY A 42 11.59 -5.35 -9.40
N THR A 43 11.11 -6.26 -8.61
CA THR A 43 11.95 -7.28 -8.02
C THR A 43 11.29 -8.64 -8.07
N ARG A 44 12.11 -9.67 -8.13
CA ARG A 44 11.64 -11.06 -8.09
C ARG A 44 11.90 -11.69 -6.74
N SER A 45 12.55 -10.96 -5.84
CA SER A 45 12.86 -11.46 -4.52
C SER A 45 11.74 -11.13 -3.55
N PRO A 46 11.18 -12.13 -2.85
CA PRO A 46 10.13 -11.84 -1.87
C PRO A 46 10.63 -11.01 -0.71
N GLN A 47 11.89 -11.14 -0.34
CA GLN A 47 12.44 -10.37 0.75
C GLN A 47 12.57 -8.89 0.37
N SER A 48 13.07 -8.63 -0.82
CA SER A 48 13.17 -7.25 -1.30
C SER A 48 11.80 -6.64 -1.47
N ALA A 49 10.85 -7.44 -2.01
CA ALA A 49 9.49 -6.96 -2.19
C ALA A 49 8.86 -6.58 -0.86
N GLN A 50 9.07 -7.40 0.16
CA GLN A 50 8.53 -7.13 1.49
C GLN A 50 9.10 -5.83 2.06
N PHE A 51 10.39 -5.64 1.90
CA PHE A 51 11.05 -4.46 2.41
C PHE A 51 10.51 -3.19 1.74
N VAL A 52 10.44 -3.21 0.42
CA VAL A 52 9.97 -2.05 -0.33
C VAL A 52 8.48 -1.81 -0.07
N ALA A 53 7.68 -2.87 -0.05
CA ALA A 53 6.25 -2.73 0.21
C ALA A 53 5.99 -2.14 1.59
N LYS A 54 6.77 -2.54 2.58
CA LYS A 54 6.65 -2.01 3.92
C LYS A 54 6.94 -0.52 3.96
N ALA A 55 8.00 -0.11 3.27
CA ALA A 55 8.36 1.30 3.22
C ALA A 55 7.29 2.11 2.49
N MET A 56 6.76 1.57 1.40
CA MET A 56 5.70 2.24 0.65
C MET A 56 4.44 2.39 1.47
N LEU A 57 4.09 1.34 2.20
CA LEU A 57 2.90 1.36 3.04
C LEU A 57 3.04 2.41 4.13
N ALA A 58 4.20 2.49 4.76
CA ALA A 58 4.43 3.47 5.80
C ALA A 58 4.28 4.89 5.27
N LYS A 59 4.81 5.15 4.08
CA LYS A 59 4.68 6.47 3.47
C LYS A 59 3.26 6.79 3.10
N LEU A 60 2.54 5.81 2.59
CA LEU A 60 1.13 6.00 2.25
C LEU A 60 0.30 6.32 3.46
N GLU A 61 0.48 5.57 4.53
CA GLU A 61 -0.30 5.77 5.74
C GLU A 61 0.02 7.12 6.37
N ASP A 62 1.28 7.51 6.30
CA ASP A 62 1.68 8.82 6.80
C ASP A 62 1.03 9.95 6.00
N TYR A 63 1.01 9.82 4.69
CA TYR A 63 0.36 10.79 3.82
C TYR A 63 -1.14 10.86 4.11
N TRP A 64 -1.78 9.71 4.24
CA TRP A 64 -3.21 9.65 4.52
C TRP A 64 -3.53 10.28 5.87
N LEU A 65 -2.69 10.03 6.85
CA LEU A 65 -2.89 10.65 8.15
C LEU A 65 -2.82 12.16 8.04
N GLY A 66 -1.84 12.66 7.29
CA GLY A 66 -1.71 14.09 7.07
C GLY A 66 -2.94 14.71 6.44
N VAL A 67 -3.50 14.01 5.43
CA VAL A 67 -4.71 14.47 4.75
C VAL A 67 -5.88 14.52 5.74
N ARG A 68 -6.02 13.48 6.54
CA ARG A 68 -7.11 13.42 7.50
C ARG A 68 -7.00 14.52 8.55
N LEU A 69 -5.80 14.77 9.04
CA LEU A 69 -5.57 15.83 10.01
C LEU A 69 -5.89 17.19 9.42
N LYS A 70 -5.52 17.40 8.17
CA LYS A 70 -5.81 18.65 7.50
C LYS A 70 -7.31 18.86 7.33
N ARG A 71 -8.03 17.80 6.99
CA ARG A 71 -9.47 17.88 6.86
C ARG A 71 -10.14 18.18 8.18
N MET A 72 -9.61 17.65 9.26
CA MET A 72 -10.12 17.94 10.58
C MET A 72 -9.93 19.42 10.92
N GLU A 73 -8.78 19.98 10.57
CA GLU A 73 -8.52 21.39 10.80
C GLU A 73 -9.53 22.28 10.07
N VAL A 74 -9.84 21.90 8.85
CA VAL A 74 -10.76 22.67 8.03
C VAL A 74 -12.16 22.63 8.62
N LEU A 75 -12.54 21.53 9.23
CA LEU A 75 -13.86 21.36 9.80
C LEU A 75 -14.02 22.04 11.15
N CYS A 76 -12.96 22.32 11.82
CA CYS A 76 -13.02 23.04 13.10
C CYS A 76 -13.13 24.55 12.90
#